data_1a4ddebdb64a6493ced107dc0b6cf8f3
#
_entry.id   1a4ddebdb64a6493ced107dc0b6cf8f3
#
_cell.length_a   1.000
_cell.length_b   1.000
_cell.length_c   1.000
_cell.angle_alpha   90.00
_cell.angle_beta   90.00
_cell.angle_gamma   90.00
#
_symmetry.space_group_name_H-M   'P 1'
#
loop_
_entity.id
_entity.type
_entity.pdbx_description
1 polymer ?
#
loop_
_entity_poly.entity_id
_entity_poly.type
_entity_poly.pdbx_seq_one_letter_code
_entity_poly.pdbx_strand_id
1 'polypeptide(L)'
;MLLIDEILCKLETADNTTKNQLENELVEQGSEVVPALVDKLQSVKGVKRGVVAMTLIRIGEASVEYLRKAATDNKDFEWVAKYLISEIQAA
;
A
#
# COMPACT_ATOMS: atom_id res chain seq x y z
N MET A 1 15.03 5.97 -9.25
CA MET A 1 13.77 5.50 -8.64
C MET A 1 13.82 3.99 -8.42
N LEU A 2 13.51 3.55 -7.21
CA LEU A 2 13.49 2.12 -6.89
C LEU A 2 12.17 1.49 -7.35
N LEU A 3 12.25 0.26 -7.84
CA LEU A 3 11.06 -0.51 -8.16
C LEU A 3 10.39 -0.99 -6.87
N ILE A 4 9.07 -1.21 -6.94
CA ILE A 4 8.28 -1.66 -5.78
C ILE A 4 8.88 -2.92 -5.15
N ASP A 5 9.25 -3.91 -5.95
CA ASP A 5 9.81 -5.15 -5.43
C ASP A 5 11.14 -4.94 -4.71
N GLU A 6 11.97 -4.01 -5.19
CA GLU A 6 13.20 -3.65 -4.53
C GLU A 6 12.94 -3.00 -3.16
N ILE A 7 11.96 -2.12 -3.10
CA ILE A 7 11.57 -1.45 -1.85
C ILE A 7 11.06 -2.47 -0.85
N LEU A 8 10.18 -3.37 -1.28
CA LEU A 8 9.63 -4.39 -0.40
C LEU A 8 10.71 -5.33 0.14
N CYS A 9 11.68 -5.68 -0.71
CA CYS A 9 12.79 -6.50 -0.29
C CYS A 9 13.65 -5.80 0.79
N LYS A 10 13.91 -4.52 0.61
CA LYS A 10 14.69 -3.74 1.57
C LYS A 10 13.98 -3.57 2.91
N LEU A 11 12.66 -3.60 2.92
CA LEU A 11 11.89 -3.48 4.16
C LEU A 11 12.14 -4.63 5.13
N GLU A 12 12.56 -5.79 4.65
CA GLU A 12 12.81 -6.94 5.51
C GLU A 12 13.88 -6.69 6.57
N THR A 13 14.87 -5.86 6.26
CA THR A 13 15.99 -5.59 7.16
C THR A 13 16.11 -4.13 7.54
N ALA A 14 15.14 -3.30 7.16
CA ALA A 14 15.19 -1.87 7.39
C ALA A 14 14.90 -1.50 8.84
N ASP A 15 15.65 -0.53 9.37
CA ASP A 15 15.31 0.10 10.64
C ASP A 15 14.15 1.10 10.42
N ASN A 16 13.68 1.74 11.49
CA ASN A 16 12.54 2.65 11.41
C ASN A 16 12.80 3.85 10.49
N THR A 17 14.01 4.39 10.51
CA THR A 17 14.37 5.52 9.64
C THR A 17 14.33 5.11 8.18
N THR A 18 14.91 3.96 7.87
CA THR A 18 14.94 3.44 6.49
C THR A 18 13.53 3.08 6.01
N LYS A 19 12.70 2.48 6.89
CA LYS A 19 11.29 2.19 6.55
C LYS A 19 10.55 3.45 6.16
N ASN A 20 10.72 4.53 6.93
CA ASN A 20 10.06 5.80 6.63
C ASN A 20 10.51 6.38 5.31
N GLN A 21 11.81 6.29 5.00
CA GLN A 21 12.35 6.76 3.74
C GLN A 21 11.79 5.97 2.56
N LEU A 22 11.70 4.65 2.69
CA LEU A 22 11.16 3.79 1.64
C LEU A 22 9.68 4.04 1.42
N GLU A 23 8.92 4.22 2.49
CA GLU A 23 7.50 4.58 2.40
C GLU A 23 7.32 5.92 1.69
N ASN A 24 8.11 6.93 2.07
CA ASN A 24 8.06 8.23 1.42
C ASN A 24 8.35 8.14 -0.07
N GLU A 25 9.29 7.30 -0.46
CA GLU A 25 9.61 7.10 -1.86
C GLU A 25 8.42 6.50 -2.63
N LEU A 26 7.73 5.55 -2.04
CA LEU A 26 6.51 4.99 -2.64
C LEU A 26 5.43 6.05 -2.78
N VAL A 27 5.22 6.86 -1.75
CA VAL A 27 4.22 7.93 -1.79
C VAL A 27 4.55 8.95 -2.87
N GLU A 28 5.82 9.29 -3.04
CA GLU A 28 6.26 10.23 -4.06
C GLU A 28 5.99 9.74 -5.48
N GLN A 29 5.97 8.43 -5.70
CA GLN A 29 5.62 7.87 -7.00
C GLN A 29 4.14 8.09 -7.34
N GLY A 30 3.32 8.32 -6.32
CA GLY A 30 1.94 8.76 -6.51
C GLY A 30 1.01 7.69 -7.04
N SER A 31 -0.05 8.14 -7.72
CA SER A 31 -1.12 7.25 -8.16
C SER A 31 -0.67 6.16 -9.15
N GLU A 32 0.47 6.35 -9.80
CA GLU A 32 0.97 5.38 -10.77
C GLU A 32 1.30 4.02 -10.15
N VAL A 33 1.67 4.00 -8.86
CA VAL A 33 2.03 2.75 -8.19
C VAL A 33 0.85 2.08 -7.50
N VAL A 34 -0.31 2.74 -7.43
CA VAL A 34 -1.47 2.22 -6.71
C VAL A 34 -1.90 0.83 -7.18
N PRO A 35 -2.08 0.57 -8.47
CA PRO A 35 -2.51 -0.77 -8.91
C PRO A 35 -1.56 -1.87 -8.44
N ALA A 36 -0.26 -1.64 -8.57
CA ALA A 36 0.75 -2.62 -8.14
C ALA A 36 0.76 -2.78 -6.62
N LEU A 37 0.60 -1.71 -5.87
CA LEU A 37 0.55 -1.77 -4.40
C LEU A 37 -0.69 -2.51 -3.90
N VAL A 38 -1.84 -2.28 -4.50
CA VAL A 38 -3.06 -2.99 -4.14
C VAL A 38 -2.91 -4.48 -4.40
N ASP A 39 -2.29 -4.84 -5.53
CA ASP A 39 -2.00 -6.23 -5.83
C ASP A 39 -1.06 -6.85 -4.79
N LYS A 40 0.04 -6.17 -4.47
CA LYS A 40 1.01 -6.64 -3.47
C LYS A 40 0.38 -6.76 -2.08
N LEU A 41 -0.51 -5.87 -1.71
CA LEU A 41 -1.14 -5.88 -0.40
C LEU A 41 -1.85 -7.20 -0.12
N GLN A 42 -2.35 -7.85 -1.15
CA GLN A 42 -3.08 -9.10 -1.04
C GLN A 42 -2.16 -10.30 -0.75
N SER A 43 -0.86 -10.15 -0.98
CA SER A 43 0.09 -11.27 -0.84
C SER A 43 1.17 -11.06 0.23
N VAL A 44 1.48 -9.82 0.59
CA VAL A 44 2.52 -9.53 1.58
C VAL A 44 1.98 -9.61 3.01
N LYS A 45 2.90 -9.79 3.97
CA LYS A 45 2.56 -9.92 5.38
C LYS A 45 3.53 -9.11 6.24
N GLY A 46 3.15 -8.91 7.51
CA GLY A 46 4.03 -8.28 8.49
C GLY A 46 4.34 -6.83 8.17
N VAL A 47 5.60 -6.45 8.31
CA VAL A 47 6.05 -5.07 8.10
C VAL A 47 5.75 -4.58 6.68
N LYS A 48 5.95 -5.44 5.68
CA LYS A 48 5.68 -5.08 4.29
C LYS A 48 4.22 -4.70 4.08
N ARG A 49 3.32 -5.48 4.68
CA ARG A 49 1.88 -5.21 4.58
C ARG A 49 1.53 -3.86 5.20
N GLY A 50 2.09 -3.57 6.37
CA GLY A 50 1.86 -2.29 7.05
C GLY A 50 2.33 -1.11 6.23
N VAL A 51 3.52 -1.20 5.65
CA VAL A 51 4.07 -0.12 4.83
C VAL A 51 3.25 0.09 3.56
N VAL A 52 2.85 -1.00 2.87
CA VAL A 52 2.02 -0.90 1.67
C VAL A 52 0.67 -0.28 2.00
N ALA A 53 0.03 -0.71 3.09
CA ALA A 53 -1.25 -0.17 3.52
C ALA A 53 -1.16 1.32 3.85
N MET A 54 -0.15 1.74 4.62
CA MET A 54 0.05 3.15 4.95
C MET A 54 0.33 3.99 3.72
N THR A 55 1.10 3.44 2.78
CA THR A 55 1.38 4.15 1.53
C THR A 55 0.09 4.44 0.78
N LEU A 56 -0.80 3.46 0.68
CA LEU A 56 -2.08 3.64 0.00
C LEU A 56 -2.95 4.69 0.70
N ILE A 57 -2.96 4.70 2.02
CA ILE A 57 -3.69 5.71 2.78
C ILE A 57 -3.10 7.10 2.53
N ARG A 58 -1.78 7.23 2.54
CA ARG A 58 -1.12 8.52 2.30
C ARG A 58 -1.31 9.05 0.89
N ILE A 59 -1.35 8.15 -0.11
CA ILE A 59 -1.67 8.55 -1.49
C ILE A 59 -3.11 9.06 -1.56
N GLY A 60 -4.03 8.46 -0.80
CA GLY A 60 -5.36 8.99 -0.62
C GLY A 60 -6.37 8.53 -1.66
N GLU A 61 -7.25 9.43 -2.11
CA GLU A 61 -8.41 9.11 -2.95
C GLU A 61 -8.08 8.32 -4.21
N ALA A 62 -6.90 8.51 -4.79
CA ALA A 62 -6.49 7.74 -5.97
C ALA A 62 -6.45 6.22 -5.69
N SER A 63 -6.31 5.83 -4.43
CA SER A 63 -6.29 4.42 -4.02
C SER A 63 -7.67 3.79 -3.93
N VAL A 64 -8.71 4.59 -3.69
CA VAL A 64 -10.05 4.10 -3.33
C VAL A 64 -10.63 3.20 -4.40
N GLU A 65 -10.58 3.63 -5.65
CA GLU A 65 -11.18 2.89 -6.75
C GLU A 65 -10.53 1.52 -6.96
N TYR A 66 -9.20 1.48 -6.86
CA TYR A 66 -8.46 0.23 -6.98
C TYR A 66 -8.72 -0.71 -5.81
N LEU A 67 -8.88 -0.16 -4.61
CA LEU A 67 -9.24 -0.97 -3.44
C LEU A 67 -10.64 -1.56 -3.59
N ARG A 68 -11.60 -0.79 -4.10
CA ARG A 68 -12.95 -1.29 -4.35
C ARG A 68 -12.95 -2.42 -5.37
N LYS A 69 -12.20 -2.25 -6.45
CA LYS A 69 -12.09 -3.27 -7.48
C LYS A 69 -11.48 -4.56 -6.94
N ALA A 70 -10.42 -4.44 -6.16
CA ALA A 70 -9.78 -5.60 -5.55
C ALA A 70 -10.74 -6.33 -4.60
N ALA A 71 -11.56 -5.59 -3.85
CA ALA A 71 -12.55 -6.17 -2.96
C ALA A 71 -13.63 -6.95 -3.71
N THR A 72 -14.00 -6.45 -4.89
CA THR A 72 -14.96 -7.13 -5.75
C THR A 72 -14.40 -8.44 -6.30
N ASP A 73 -13.12 -8.42 -6.70
CA ASP A 73 -12.47 -9.56 -7.31
C ASP A 73 -12.02 -10.61 -6.28
N ASN A 74 -11.80 -10.20 -5.03
CA ASN A 74 -11.31 -11.08 -3.98
C ASN A 74 -12.04 -10.79 -2.67
N LYS A 75 -13.02 -11.66 -2.35
CA LYS A 75 -13.85 -11.46 -1.16
C LYS A 75 -13.09 -11.54 0.15
N ASP A 76 -12.01 -12.30 0.19
CA ASP A 76 -11.18 -12.41 1.39
C ASP A 76 -10.48 -11.09 1.71
N PHE A 77 -10.32 -10.24 0.70
CA PHE A 77 -9.70 -8.93 0.84
C PHE A 77 -10.71 -7.82 1.14
N GLU A 78 -12.00 -8.11 1.04
CA GLU A 78 -13.06 -7.09 1.10
C GLU A 78 -12.99 -6.23 2.37
N TRP A 79 -12.89 -6.85 3.54
CA TRP A 79 -12.91 -6.07 4.77
C TRP A 79 -11.64 -5.23 4.97
N VAL A 80 -10.49 -5.71 4.47
CA VAL A 80 -9.23 -4.93 4.48
C VAL A 80 -9.39 -3.71 3.61
N ALA A 81 -9.93 -3.89 2.40
CA ALA A 81 -10.17 -2.79 1.47
C ALA A 81 -11.13 -1.76 2.08
N LYS A 82 -12.22 -2.22 2.69
CA LYS A 82 -13.18 -1.33 3.34
C LYS A 82 -12.55 -0.53 4.47
N TYR A 83 -11.71 -1.17 5.26
CA TYR A 83 -11.00 -0.50 6.35
C TYR A 83 -10.10 0.62 5.80
N LEU A 84 -9.31 0.32 4.77
CA LEU A 84 -8.40 1.32 4.19
C LEU A 84 -9.17 2.46 3.54
N ILE A 85 -10.25 2.16 2.83
CA ILE A 85 -11.10 3.20 2.23
C ILE A 85 -11.67 4.10 3.32
N SER A 86 -12.14 3.52 4.41
CA SER A 86 -12.66 4.27 5.54
C SER A 86 -11.60 5.23 6.11
N GLU A 87 -10.37 4.76 6.27
CA GLU A 87 -9.27 5.59 6.76
C GLU A 87 -8.95 6.74 5.80
N ILE A 88 -8.96 6.47 4.50
CA ILE A 88 -8.71 7.49 3.49
C ILE A 88 -9.80 8.57 3.52
N GLN A 89 -11.05 8.15 3.61
CA GLN A 89 -12.19 9.06 3.54
C GLN A 89 -12.46 9.80 4.84
N ALA A 90 -11.94 9.31 5.95
CA ALA A 90 -12.07 9.95 7.25
C ALA A 90 -11.07 11.11 7.45
N ALA A 91 -10.01 11.12 6.68
CA ALA A 91 -8.95 12.12 6.80
C ALA A 91 -9.35 13.47 6.24
#